data_eab9b0aba7e41d68ac73a3345f188311
#
_entry.id   eab9b0aba7e41d68ac73a3345f188311
#
_cell.length_a   1.000
_cell.length_b   1.000
_cell.length_c   1.000
_cell.angle_alpha   90.00
_cell.angle_beta   90.00
_cell.angle_gamma   90.00
#
_symmetry.space_group_name_H-M   'P 1'
#
loop_
_entity.id
_entity.type
_entity.pdbx_description
1 polymer ?
#
loop_
_entity_poly.entity_id
_entity_poly.type
_entity_poly.pdbx_seq_one_letter_code
_entity_poly.pdbx_strand_id
1 'polypeptide(L)'
;MANEAKEKTALVTSVGADERQSIQSSVNEIITTADAEINYPDKNSTENLEELYRQMQRMNDPAYLHTVSMNELYETVYQSRPPVIDGILYSGTYLFVGAPKVGKSFFMAQLAYHVSTGQKLWEYDVCQGTVLYLALEDDYQRLQERMSRMFGVEGTDSLHFAVYAKQLGAGLDEQLEKFI
;
A
#
# COMPACT_ATOMS: atom_id res chain seq x y z
N MET A 1 3.07 -21.97 -26.52
CA MET A 1 3.07 -20.94 -25.44
C MET A 1 3.55 -19.55 -25.87
N ALA A 2 4.43 -19.40 -26.86
CA ALA A 2 4.88 -18.08 -27.35
C ALA A 2 3.91 -17.37 -28.29
N ASN A 3 2.90 -18.07 -28.81
CA ASN A 3 1.95 -17.52 -29.79
C ASN A 3 0.70 -16.87 -29.14
N GLU A 4 0.31 -17.33 -27.96
CA GLU A 4 -0.85 -16.76 -27.21
C GLU A 4 -0.56 -15.39 -26.58
N ALA A 5 0.67 -15.13 -26.20
CA ALA A 5 1.07 -13.85 -25.63
C ALA A 5 1.12 -12.72 -26.68
N LYS A 6 1.45 -13.05 -27.95
CA LYS A 6 1.43 -12.08 -29.07
C LYS A 6 0.02 -11.70 -29.51
N GLU A 7 -0.91 -12.62 -29.45
CA GLU A 7 -2.31 -12.35 -29.83
C GLU A 7 -3.03 -11.45 -28.82
N LYS A 8 -2.77 -11.64 -27.53
CA LYS A 8 -3.32 -10.76 -26.47
C LYS A 8 -2.78 -9.33 -26.53
N THR A 9 -1.50 -9.15 -26.87
CA THR A 9 -0.90 -7.81 -26.99
C THR A 9 -1.40 -7.06 -28.23
N ALA A 10 -1.72 -7.75 -29.33
CA ALA A 10 -2.29 -7.14 -30.52
C ALA A 10 -3.75 -6.71 -30.33
N LEU A 11 -4.53 -7.43 -29.50
CA LEU A 11 -5.92 -7.09 -29.23
C LEU A 11 -6.08 -5.83 -28.36
N VAL A 12 -5.16 -5.60 -27.42
CA VAL A 12 -5.17 -4.41 -26.53
C VAL A 12 -4.79 -3.13 -27.29
N THR A 13 -3.97 -3.23 -28.33
CA THR A 13 -3.55 -2.05 -29.13
C THR A 13 -4.58 -1.63 -30.19
N SER A 14 -5.45 -2.54 -30.67
CA SER A 14 -6.45 -2.22 -31.70
C SER A 14 -7.75 -1.62 -31.12
N VAL A 15 -8.14 -2.04 -29.92
CA VAL A 15 -9.34 -1.51 -29.23
C VAL A 15 -9.16 -0.05 -28.81
N GLY A 16 -7.95 0.38 -28.49
CA GLY A 16 -7.68 1.74 -28.02
C GLY A 16 -7.78 2.86 -29.06
N ALA A 17 -7.80 2.57 -30.36
CA ALA A 17 -7.91 3.58 -31.43
C ALA A 17 -9.36 3.85 -31.79
N ASP A 18 -10.20 2.82 -31.91
CA ASP A 18 -11.63 2.96 -32.26
C ASP A 18 -12.45 3.53 -31.08
N GLU A 19 -12.16 3.15 -29.85
CA GLU A 19 -12.81 3.74 -28.67
C GLU A 19 -12.46 5.23 -28.50
N ARG A 20 -11.25 5.65 -28.80
CA ARG A 20 -10.89 7.07 -28.74
C ARG A 20 -11.61 7.90 -29.77
N GLN A 21 -11.82 7.39 -30.99
CA GLN A 21 -12.61 8.07 -32.02
C GLN A 21 -14.10 8.11 -31.67
N SER A 22 -14.64 7.05 -31.08
CA SER A 22 -16.04 6.99 -30.62
C SER A 22 -16.28 7.97 -29.45
N ILE A 23 -15.38 8.05 -28.49
CA ILE A 23 -15.46 9.00 -27.37
C ILE A 23 -15.33 10.44 -27.87
N GLN A 24 -14.40 10.72 -28.78
CA GLN A 24 -14.22 12.04 -29.36
C GLN A 24 -15.43 12.50 -30.18
N SER A 25 -16.06 11.58 -30.90
CA SER A 25 -17.31 11.82 -31.64
C SER A 25 -18.49 12.14 -30.70
N SER A 26 -18.62 11.34 -29.62
CA SER A 26 -19.69 11.55 -28.63
C SER A 26 -19.50 12.84 -27.82
N VAL A 27 -18.25 13.21 -27.50
CA VAL A 27 -17.95 14.48 -26.82
C VAL A 27 -18.27 15.67 -27.73
N ASN A 28 -17.96 15.60 -29.02
CA ASN A 28 -18.28 16.66 -29.97
C ASN A 28 -19.81 16.78 -30.23
N GLU A 29 -20.55 15.68 -30.18
CA GLU A 29 -22.00 15.69 -30.30
C GLU A 29 -22.70 16.28 -29.08
N ILE A 30 -22.17 16.04 -27.89
CA ILE A 30 -22.65 16.67 -26.63
C ILE A 30 -22.39 18.17 -26.61
N ILE A 31 -21.27 18.62 -27.17
CA ILE A 31 -20.91 20.05 -27.25
C ILE A 31 -21.83 20.79 -28.25
N THR A 32 -22.29 20.15 -29.31
CA THR A 32 -23.14 20.78 -30.35
C THR A 32 -24.63 20.83 -30.00
N THR A 33 -25.10 20.04 -29.02
CA THR A 33 -26.51 20.01 -28.60
C THR A 33 -26.85 20.87 -27.38
N ALA A 34 -25.83 21.51 -26.76
CA ALA A 34 -26.00 22.36 -25.59
C ALA A 34 -25.90 23.87 -25.91
N ASP A 35 -26.69 24.33 -26.94
CA ASP A 35 -27.00 25.77 -27.09
C ASP A 35 -28.09 26.17 -26.07
N ALA A 36 -27.74 26.17 -24.78
CA ALA A 36 -28.47 26.84 -23.72
C ALA A 36 -27.48 27.23 -22.61
N GLU A 37 -27.09 28.51 -22.62
CA GLU A 37 -26.45 29.23 -21.50
C GLU A 37 -25.40 28.46 -20.70
N ILE A 38 -24.32 28.02 -21.32
CA ILE A 38 -23.12 27.60 -20.62
C ILE A 38 -22.36 28.88 -20.24
N ASN A 39 -22.52 29.25 -18.98
CA ASN A 39 -21.66 30.21 -18.34
C ASN A 39 -20.23 29.70 -18.44
N TYR A 40 -19.41 30.23 -19.36
CA TYR A 40 -18.01 29.84 -19.50
C TYR A 40 -17.32 30.02 -18.17
N PRO A 41 -16.63 29.01 -17.63
CA PRO A 41 -15.86 29.17 -16.42
C PRO A 41 -14.85 30.30 -16.64
N ASP A 42 -14.83 31.24 -15.71
CA ASP A 42 -13.95 32.40 -15.69
C ASP A 42 -12.51 31.94 -16.00
N LYS A 43 -11.73 32.78 -16.71
CA LYS A 43 -10.34 32.48 -17.11
C LYS A 43 -9.48 31.98 -15.93
N ASN A 44 -9.80 32.43 -14.71
CA ASN A 44 -9.19 31.96 -13.47
C ASN A 44 -9.41 30.47 -13.20
N SER A 45 -10.48 29.85 -13.68
CA SER A 45 -10.76 28.42 -13.45
C SER A 45 -9.95 27.51 -14.38
N THR A 46 -9.63 27.96 -15.60
CA THR A 46 -8.75 27.21 -16.53
C THR A 46 -7.28 27.30 -16.12
N GLU A 47 -6.83 28.44 -15.64
CA GLU A 47 -5.47 28.61 -15.09
C GLU A 47 -5.26 27.73 -13.84
N ASN A 48 -6.25 27.68 -12.94
CA ASN A 48 -6.25 26.80 -11.77
C ASN A 48 -6.20 25.32 -12.16
N LEU A 49 -6.90 24.92 -13.22
CA LEU A 49 -6.91 23.54 -13.68
C LEU A 49 -5.56 23.13 -14.29
N GLU A 50 -4.93 23.99 -15.07
CA GLU A 50 -3.60 23.76 -15.64
C GLU A 50 -2.52 23.70 -14.54
N GLU A 51 -2.63 24.53 -13.53
CA GLU A 51 -1.72 24.52 -12.39
C GLU A 51 -1.87 23.25 -11.56
N LEU A 52 -3.11 22.80 -11.34
CA LEU A 52 -3.41 21.51 -10.70
C LEU A 52 -2.83 20.33 -11.49
N TYR A 53 -2.97 20.32 -12.82
CA TYR A 53 -2.38 19.29 -13.67
C TYR A 53 -0.84 19.30 -13.61
N ARG A 54 -0.20 20.47 -13.59
CA ARG A 54 1.25 20.59 -13.42
C ARG A 54 1.70 20.09 -12.05
N GLN A 55 0.95 20.38 -10.99
CA GLN A 55 1.22 19.88 -9.65
C GLN A 55 1.11 18.34 -9.59
N MET A 56 0.04 17.77 -10.17
CA MET A 56 -0.13 16.31 -10.24
C MET A 56 1.00 15.62 -11.03
N GLN A 57 1.44 16.21 -12.14
CA GLN A 57 2.57 15.68 -12.91
C GLN A 57 3.88 15.73 -12.11
N ARG A 58 4.13 16.82 -11.36
CA ARG A 58 5.30 16.94 -10.49
C ARG A 58 5.26 15.91 -9.34
N MET A 59 4.09 15.70 -8.73
CA MET A 59 3.94 14.73 -7.65
C MET A 59 4.20 13.28 -8.09
N ASN A 60 3.99 12.97 -9.38
CA ASN A 60 4.25 11.65 -9.96
C ASN A 60 5.67 11.50 -10.54
N ASP A 61 6.50 12.55 -10.53
CA ASP A 61 7.89 12.49 -10.97
C ASP A 61 8.78 11.97 -9.84
N PRO A 62 9.41 10.79 -9.96
CA PRO A 62 10.29 10.23 -8.93
C PRO A 62 11.51 11.12 -8.62
N ALA A 63 11.87 12.03 -9.54
CA ALA A 63 12.97 12.97 -9.37
C ALA A 63 12.54 14.26 -8.65
N TYR A 64 11.24 14.47 -8.42
CA TYR A 64 10.73 15.68 -7.77
C TYR A 64 10.81 15.60 -6.26
N LEU A 65 11.59 16.47 -5.65
CA LEU A 65 11.64 16.63 -4.21
C LEU A 65 10.42 17.40 -3.71
N HIS A 66 9.49 16.72 -3.07
CA HIS A 66 8.31 17.35 -2.48
C HIS A 66 8.70 18.18 -1.25
N THR A 67 8.49 19.48 -1.30
CA THR A 67 8.81 20.39 -0.20
C THR A 67 7.58 21.20 0.20
N VAL A 68 7.44 21.50 1.48
CA VAL A 68 6.43 22.40 2.03
C VAL A 68 7.14 23.58 2.72
N SER A 69 6.55 24.74 2.70
CA SER A 69 7.06 25.89 3.43
C SER A 69 6.79 25.73 4.93
N MET A 70 7.52 26.51 5.75
CA MET A 70 7.30 26.49 7.21
C MET A 70 5.89 26.96 7.59
N ASN A 71 5.35 27.93 6.88
CA ASN A 71 3.98 28.40 7.12
C ASN A 71 2.95 27.32 6.78
N GLU A 72 3.10 26.68 5.63
CA GLU A 72 2.24 25.57 5.21
C GLU A 72 2.32 24.38 6.19
N LEU A 73 3.51 24.09 6.72
CA LEU A 73 3.72 23.07 7.73
C LEU A 73 2.95 23.39 9.03
N TYR A 74 2.86 24.64 9.44
CA TYR A 74 2.14 25.07 10.64
C TYR A 74 0.62 25.14 10.44
N GLU A 75 0.16 25.47 9.24
CA GLU A 75 -1.26 25.57 8.91
C GLU A 75 -1.88 24.20 8.61
N THR A 76 -1.06 23.22 8.21
CA THR A 76 -1.54 21.88 7.87
C THR A 76 -1.72 21.02 9.11
N VAL A 77 -2.92 20.49 9.29
CA VAL A 77 -3.21 19.50 10.36
C VAL A 77 -2.73 18.12 9.94
N TYR A 78 -1.58 17.72 10.45
CA TYR A 78 -1.08 16.36 10.24
C TYR A 78 -1.70 15.40 11.26
N GLN A 79 -2.43 14.41 10.76
CA GLN A 79 -2.94 13.36 11.63
C GLN A 79 -1.79 12.48 12.12
N SER A 80 -1.64 12.33 13.44
CA SER A 80 -0.71 11.35 13.96
C SER A 80 -1.22 9.93 13.68
N ARG A 81 -0.34 9.05 13.21
CA ARG A 81 -0.70 7.65 13.01
C ARG A 81 -0.98 7.03 14.37
N PRO A 82 -2.10 6.28 14.52
CA PRO A 82 -2.36 5.59 15.77
C PRO A 82 -1.24 4.58 16.07
N PRO A 83 -0.95 4.29 17.34
CA PRO A 83 -0.02 3.23 17.69
C PRO A 83 -0.50 1.87 17.16
N VAL A 84 0.42 1.00 16.80
CA VAL A 84 0.10 -0.39 16.44
C VAL A 84 -0.34 -1.16 17.69
N ILE A 85 0.34 -0.93 18.81
CA ILE A 85 -0.05 -1.40 20.15
C ILE A 85 0.11 -0.20 21.07
N ASP A 86 -0.98 0.19 21.73
CA ASP A 86 -0.99 1.40 22.55
C ASP A 86 0.07 1.35 23.65
N GLY A 87 0.82 2.44 23.80
CA GLY A 87 1.89 2.55 24.78
C GLY A 87 3.12 1.66 24.54
N ILE A 88 3.11 0.72 23.57
CA ILE A 88 4.21 -0.22 23.33
C ILE A 88 4.83 -0.06 21.95
N LEU A 89 4.03 -0.06 20.86
CA LEU A 89 4.54 -0.15 19.49
C LEU A 89 3.88 0.91 18.60
N TYR A 90 4.68 1.82 18.09
CA TYR A 90 4.29 2.86 17.13
C TYR A 90 4.77 2.51 15.71
N SER A 91 4.38 3.29 14.72
CA SER A 91 4.95 3.19 13.37
C SER A 91 6.44 3.51 13.40
N GLY A 92 7.27 2.66 12.80
CA GLY A 92 8.72 2.86 12.74
C GLY A 92 9.50 1.56 12.56
N THR A 93 10.81 1.66 12.57
CA THR A 93 11.74 0.52 12.52
C THR A 93 12.31 0.27 13.90
N TYR A 94 12.23 -0.97 14.35
CA TYR A 94 12.67 -1.39 15.67
C TYR A 94 13.68 -2.52 15.59
N LEU A 95 14.67 -2.51 16.49
CA LEU A 95 15.61 -3.59 16.67
C LEU A 95 15.33 -4.29 18.00
N PHE A 96 14.86 -5.54 17.96
CA PHE A 96 14.58 -6.34 19.15
C PHE A 96 15.73 -7.27 19.45
N VAL A 97 16.49 -6.96 20.51
CA VAL A 97 17.77 -7.60 20.85
C VAL A 97 17.67 -8.36 22.17
N GLY A 98 18.39 -9.46 22.28
CA GLY A 98 18.48 -10.26 23.51
C GLY A 98 19.31 -11.52 23.31
N ALA A 99 19.69 -12.17 24.40
CA ALA A 99 20.47 -13.41 24.38
C ALA A 99 19.76 -14.53 23.58
N PRO A 100 20.47 -15.52 23.05
CA PRO A 100 19.86 -16.68 22.44
C PRO A 100 18.89 -17.41 23.41
N LYS A 101 17.80 -17.97 22.86
CA LYS A 101 16.83 -18.81 23.60
C LYS A 101 16.01 -18.13 24.70
N VAL A 102 16.02 -16.78 24.79
CA VAL A 102 15.17 -16.03 25.75
C VAL A 102 13.71 -15.84 25.28
N GLY A 103 13.30 -16.47 24.19
CA GLY A 103 11.91 -16.42 23.73
C GLY A 103 11.60 -15.30 22.72
N LYS A 104 12.60 -14.63 22.13
CA LYS A 104 12.38 -13.53 21.16
C LYS A 104 11.39 -13.89 20.04
N SER A 105 11.59 -15.04 19.40
CA SER A 105 10.71 -15.48 18.29
C SER A 105 9.29 -15.81 18.76
N PHE A 106 9.11 -16.27 19.98
CA PHE A 106 7.79 -16.48 20.58
C PHE A 106 7.08 -15.15 20.83
N PHE A 107 7.80 -14.17 21.37
CA PHE A 107 7.26 -12.83 21.59
C PHE A 107 6.90 -12.14 20.26
N MET A 108 7.75 -12.24 19.24
CA MET A 108 7.45 -11.70 17.89
C MET A 108 6.24 -12.40 17.27
N ALA A 109 6.08 -13.70 17.45
CA ALA A 109 4.90 -14.44 17.01
C ALA A 109 3.63 -13.98 17.75
N GLN A 110 3.74 -13.70 19.05
CA GLN A 110 2.64 -13.17 19.86
C GLN A 110 2.24 -11.77 19.39
N LEU A 111 3.19 -10.86 19.16
CA LEU A 111 2.92 -9.53 18.58
C LEU A 111 2.20 -9.66 17.23
N ALA A 112 2.74 -10.50 16.34
CA ALA A 112 2.16 -10.73 15.01
C ALA A 112 0.71 -11.22 15.08
N TYR A 113 0.43 -12.18 15.96
CA TYR A 113 -0.93 -12.70 16.16
C TYR A 113 -1.88 -11.63 16.68
N HIS A 114 -1.51 -10.91 17.72
CA HIS A 114 -2.37 -9.88 18.30
C HIS A 114 -2.65 -8.73 17.31
N VAL A 115 -1.64 -8.30 16.55
CA VAL A 115 -1.83 -7.27 15.51
C VAL A 115 -2.74 -7.78 14.39
N SER A 116 -2.59 -9.03 13.96
CA SER A 116 -3.41 -9.57 12.88
C SER A 116 -4.86 -9.85 13.28
N THR A 117 -5.11 -10.13 14.55
CA THR A 117 -6.47 -10.41 15.08
C THR A 117 -7.14 -9.20 15.71
N GLY A 118 -6.41 -8.13 16.03
CA GLY A 118 -6.91 -6.98 16.78
C GLY A 118 -7.22 -7.28 18.25
N GLN A 119 -6.82 -8.46 18.75
CA GLN A 119 -7.00 -8.81 20.16
C GLN A 119 -6.01 -8.04 21.04
N LYS A 120 -6.47 -7.63 22.22
CA LYS A 120 -5.59 -6.94 23.18
C LYS A 120 -4.35 -7.79 23.50
N LEU A 121 -3.20 -7.12 23.53
CA LEU A 121 -1.98 -7.71 24.06
C LEU A 121 -1.89 -7.33 25.54
N TRP A 122 -2.13 -8.28 26.43
CA TRP A 122 -2.32 -8.01 27.86
C TRP A 122 -3.43 -6.96 28.08
N GLU A 123 -3.11 -5.84 28.72
CA GLU A 123 -4.04 -4.70 28.92
C GLU A 123 -4.05 -3.68 27.77
N TYR A 124 -3.13 -3.81 26.81
CA TYR A 124 -2.93 -2.80 25.76
C TYR A 124 -3.85 -3.03 24.57
N ASP A 125 -4.44 -1.95 24.08
CA ASP A 125 -5.25 -1.96 22.87
C ASP A 125 -4.37 -2.11 21.63
N VAL A 126 -4.85 -2.89 20.65
CA VAL A 126 -4.12 -3.22 19.43
C VAL A 126 -4.89 -2.72 18.21
N CYS A 127 -4.22 -1.96 17.37
CA CYS A 127 -4.74 -1.57 16.07
C CYS A 127 -4.59 -2.76 15.11
N GLN A 128 -5.71 -3.35 14.68
CA GLN A 128 -5.70 -4.50 13.78
C GLN A 128 -5.09 -4.13 12.42
N GLY A 129 -4.25 -5.01 11.89
CA GLY A 129 -3.63 -4.84 10.58
C GLY A 129 -3.10 -6.14 10.00
N THR A 130 -2.75 -6.11 8.72
CA THR A 130 -2.09 -7.24 8.05
C THR A 130 -0.63 -7.32 8.48
N VAL A 131 -0.17 -8.52 8.78
CA VAL A 131 1.20 -8.81 9.23
C VAL A 131 1.88 -9.77 8.29
N LEU A 132 3.06 -9.41 7.82
CA LEU A 132 4.00 -10.32 7.16
C LEU A 132 5.10 -10.71 8.14
N TYR A 133 5.18 -12.00 8.48
CA TYR A 133 6.18 -12.58 9.37
C TYR A 133 7.24 -13.32 8.55
N LEU A 134 8.44 -12.77 8.44
CA LEU A 134 9.57 -13.41 7.77
C LEU A 134 10.32 -14.31 8.76
N ALA A 135 10.07 -15.61 8.72
CA ALA A 135 10.65 -16.61 9.60
C ALA A 135 11.82 -17.34 8.91
N LEU A 136 12.89 -16.60 8.60
CA LEU A 136 13.99 -17.05 7.74
C LEU A 136 14.86 -18.18 8.33
N GLU A 137 14.73 -18.47 9.63
CA GLU A 137 15.43 -19.55 10.34
C GLU A 137 14.52 -20.78 10.60
N ASP A 138 13.25 -20.70 10.20
CA ASP A 138 12.25 -21.74 10.43
C ASP A 138 11.81 -22.42 9.12
N ASP A 139 11.10 -23.54 9.26
CA ASP A 139 10.30 -24.15 8.20
C ASP A 139 8.80 -24.09 8.55
N TYR A 140 7.94 -24.37 7.58
CA TYR A 140 6.48 -24.28 7.78
C TYR A 140 5.96 -25.28 8.80
N GLN A 141 6.56 -26.47 8.93
CA GLN A 141 6.14 -27.46 9.93
C GLN A 141 6.39 -26.93 11.35
N ARG A 142 7.59 -26.38 11.59
CA ARG A 142 7.95 -25.82 12.90
C ARG A 142 7.10 -24.59 13.24
N LEU A 143 6.81 -23.76 12.25
CA LEU A 143 5.90 -22.62 12.42
C LEU A 143 4.49 -23.10 12.78
N GLN A 144 3.95 -24.08 12.07
CA GLN A 144 2.63 -24.66 12.33
C GLN A 144 2.54 -25.23 13.75
N GLU A 145 3.53 -26.02 14.18
CA GLU A 145 3.59 -26.54 15.54
C GLU A 145 3.66 -25.45 16.61
N ARG A 146 4.46 -24.40 16.35
CA ARG A 146 4.60 -23.25 17.25
C ARG A 146 3.28 -22.48 17.38
N MET A 147 2.67 -22.11 16.26
CA MET A 147 1.42 -21.38 16.22
C MET A 147 0.29 -22.16 16.88
N SER A 148 0.17 -23.45 16.60
CA SER A 148 -0.83 -24.33 17.21
C SER A 148 -0.64 -24.43 18.74
N ARG A 149 0.60 -24.50 19.23
CA ARG A 149 0.88 -24.52 20.67
C ARG A 149 0.58 -23.19 21.37
N MET A 150 0.77 -22.07 20.68
CA MET A 150 0.58 -20.73 21.27
C MET A 150 -0.87 -20.27 21.20
N PHE A 151 -1.57 -20.54 20.10
CA PHE A 151 -2.86 -19.92 19.79
C PHE A 151 -3.98 -20.97 19.51
N GLY A 152 -3.64 -22.25 19.55
CA GLY A 152 -4.61 -23.32 19.27
C GLY A 152 -4.91 -23.43 17.78
N VAL A 153 -6.21 -23.61 17.46
CA VAL A 153 -6.69 -23.82 16.09
C VAL A 153 -7.33 -22.56 15.46
N GLU A 154 -7.38 -21.46 16.19
CA GLU A 154 -7.93 -20.21 15.70
C GLU A 154 -6.91 -19.53 14.78
N GLY A 155 -7.24 -19.45 13.50
CA GLY A 155 -6.43 -18.81 12.48
C GLY A 155 -6.94 -17.41 12.10
N THR A 156 -6.12 -16.70 11.32
CA THR A 156 -6.48 -15.41 10.72
C THR A 156 -5.86 -15.31 9.33
N ASP A 157 -6.59 -14.75 8.39
CA ASP A 157 -6.11 -14.48 7.02
C ASP A 157 -5.21 -13.24 6.96
N SER A 158 -5.13 -12.46 8.04
CA SER A 158 -4.31 -11.25 8.13
C SER A 158 -2.89 -11.50 8.64
N LEU A 159 -2.48 -12.76 8.91
CA LEU A 159 -1.13 -13.12 9.30
C LEU A 159 -0.49 -14.05 8.26
N HIS A 160 0.48 -13.51 7.55
CA HIS A 160 1.18 -14.21 6.48
C HIS A 160 2.58 -14.60 6.91
N PHE A 161 3.03 -15.80 6.53
CA PHE A 161 4.36 -16.30 6.85
C PHE A 161 5.17 -16.55 5.58
N ALA A 162 6.45 -16.18 5.61
CA ALA A 162 7.42 -16.56 4.61
C ALA A 162 8.69 -17.10 5.29
N VAL A 163 9.12 -18.28 4.89
CA VAL A 163 10.35 -18.94 5.39
C VAL A 163 11.56 -18.67 4.48
N TYR A 164 11.32 -18.01 3.35
CA TYR A 164 12.33 -17.59 2.40
C TYR A 164 12.02 -16.19 1.88
N ALA A 165 13.05 -15.35 1.84
CA ALA A 165 13.00 -14.05 1.19
C ALA A 165 14.35 -13.75 0.54
N LYS A 166 14.36 -12.91 -0.48
CA LYS A 166 15.60 -12.37 -1.06
C LYS A 166 16.29 -11.44 -0.06
N GLN A 167 17.57 -11.18 -0.29
CA GLN A 167 18.31 -10.22 0.53
C GLN A 167 17.91 -8.78 0.20
N LEU A 168 18.09 -7.89 1.16
CA LEU A 168 17.92 -6.46 0.97
C LEU A 168 18.90 -5.98 -0.12
N GLY A 169 18.41 -5.20 -1.08
CA GLY A 169 19.20 -4.78 -2.27
C GLY A 169 19.42 -5.88 -3.32
N ALA A 170 18.87 -7.09 -3.12
CA ALA A 170 18.89 -8.18 -4.09
C ALA A 170 17.47 -8.63 -4.51
N GLY A 171 16.47 -7.75 -4.30
CA GLY A 171 15.09 -7.92 -4.73
C GLY A 171 14.09 -8.25 -3.60
N LEU A 172 14.46 -8.05 -2.34
CA LEU A 172 13.50 -8.11 -1.22
C LEU A 172 12.47 -6.99 -1.33
N ASP A 173 12.89 -5.79 -1.67
CA ASP A 173 12.08 -4.61 -1.93
C ASP A 173 10.99 -4.90 -2.96
N GLU A 174 11.35 -5.45 -4.12
CA GLU A 174 10.38 -5.87 -5.15
C GLU A 174 9.42 -6.97 -4.67
N GLN A 175 9.87 -7.87 -3.77
CA GLN A 175 9.00 -8.89 -3.17
C GLN A 175 7.99 -8.29 -2.22
N LEU A 176 8.39 -7.29 -1.43
CA LEU A 176 7.51 -6.58 -0.49
C LEU A 176 6.50 -5.71 -1.22
N GLU A 177 6.91 -4.98 -2.26
CA GLU A 177 6.01 -4.17 -3.10
C GLU A 177 4.91 -5.00 -3.77
N LYS A 178 5.20 -6.24 -4.14
CA LYS A 178 4.21 -7.16 -4.73
C LYS A 178 3.30 -7.83 -3.71
N PHE A 179 3.68 -7.81 -2.45
CA PHE A 179 2.88 -8.36 -1.35
C PHE A 179 1.86 -7.35 -0.83
N ILE A 180 2.20 -6.05 -0.83
CA ILE A 180 1.34 -4.94 -0.39
C ILE A 180 0.28 -4.63 -1.45
#